data_d1e589bbd0c665b799ddd8a45062de7d
#
_entry.id   d1e589bbd0c665b799ddd8a45062de7d
#
_cell.length_a   1.000
_cell.length_b   1.000
_cell.length_c   1.000
_cell.angle_alpha   90.00
_cell.angle_beta   90.00
_cell.angle_gamma   90.00
#
_symmetry.space_group_name_H-M   'P 1'
#
loop_
_entity.id
_entity.type
_entity.pdbx_description
1 polymer ?
#
loop_
_entity_poly.entity_id
_entity_poly.type
_entity_poly.pdbx_seq_one_letter_code
_entity_poly.pdbx_strand_id
1 'polypeptide(L)'
;MPIKVPNDLPAIDTLTKENVFVMTDTRAMTQDVRPLHILLLNLMPTKIDTETQLARLLGNTPLQIELELLQTATHKAHNVSQEHMIAFYKTFSEIQDEYFDGMIITGAPVEKMEFEEVDYWEELCEIMEWSKTHVHSTFHICWGAQAGLYYHYGIQKHMLPKKLSGVYLHHLDQKHGMLFRGFDDEFYVPHSRNTTVYREDIEAVPELKVLASSEEAGVFCVKSTNDRQIFVTGHSEYDWNTLLKEYVRDKNAGLNPDVPDHYFPNDDDTQTPIVKWRSCANLIYSNWINYFVYQSTPYDIHMIDNEDLAPVLKNNSDLTVAKFGGTSLADTAKFRQVKSIVQEDPARKYIVASAAGRSAENTVKV
;
A
#
# COMPACT_ATOMS: atom_id res chain seq x y z
N MET A 1 3.70 14.04 7.46
CA MET A 1 3.65 15.04 6.39
C MET A 1 2.50 14.68 5.46
N PRO A 2 1.94 15.60 4.68
CA PRO A 2 0.70 15.35 3.94
C PRO A 2 0.94 14.57 2.65
N ILE A 3 -0.12 13.88 2.21
CA ILE A 3 -0.17 13.33 0.85
C ILE A 3 -0.16 14.48 -0.17
N LYS A 4 0.68 14.38 -1.19
CA LYS A 4 0.69 15.30 -2.34
C LYS A 4 -0.24 14.74 -3.42
N VAL A 5 -1.14 15.57 -3.88
CA VAL A 5 -2.12 15.24 -4.93
C VAL A 5 -2.23 16.38 -5.93
N PRO A 6 -2.70 16.14 -7.17
CA PRO A 6 -2.97 17.20 -8.14
C PRO A 6 -3.88 18.30 -7.58
N ASN A 7 -3.63 19.56 -7.95
CA ASN A 7 -4.27 20.74 -7.33
C ASN A 7 -5.80 20.69 -7.29
N ASP A 8 -6.45 20.15 -8.31
CA ASP A 8 -7.92 20.18 -8.45
C ASP A 8 -8.56 18.79 -8.26
N LEU A 9 -7.87 17.85 -7.63
CA LEU A 9 -8.42 16.52 -7.38
C LEU A 9 -9.64 16.61 -6.45
N PRO A 10 -10.82 16.08 -6.83
CA PRO A 10 -12.05 16.15 -6.02
C PRO A 10 -11.92 15.61 -4.60
N ALA A 11 -11.00 14.65 -4.37
CA ALA A 11 -10.72 14.12 -3.06
C ALA A 11 -10.26 15.20 -2.04
N ILE A 12 -9.65 16.31 -2.49
CA ILE A 12 -9.13 17.38 -1.62
C ILE A 12 -10.22 17.95 -0.72
N ASP A 13 -11.41 18.25 -1.27
CA ASP A 13 -12.51 18.82 -0.51
C ASP A 13 -13.00 17.88 0.59
N THR A 14 -13.09 16.59 0.30
CA THR A 14 -13.52 15.57 1.25
C THR A 14 -12.49 15.40 2.36
N LEU A 15 -11.22 15.20 1.98
CA LEU A 15 -10.12 14.99 2.92
C LEU A 15 -9.90 16.19 3.83
N THR A 16 -10.01 17.41 3.31
CA THR A 16 -9.92 18.64 4.11
C THR A 16 -11.03 18.72 5.15
N LYS A 17 -12.28 18.39 4.79
CA LYS A 17 -13.41 18.33 5.74
C LYS A 17 -13.23 17.27 6.83
N GLU A 18 -12.49 16.20 6.55
CA GLU A 18 -12.15 15.13 7.49
C GLU A 18 -10.90 15.44 8.34
N ASN A 19 -10.32 16.65 8.23
CA ASN A 19 -9.07 17.06 8.87
C ASN A 19 -7.86 16.21 8.45
N VAL A 20 -7.91 15.56 7.30
CA VAL A 20 -6.74 14.93 6.67
C VAL A 20 -5.97 16.02 5.93
N PHE A 21 -4.71 16.19 6.31
CA PHE A 21 -3.88 17.23 5.70
C PHE A 21 -3.43 16.82 4.31
N VAL A 22 -3.85 17.57 3.30
CA VAL A 22 -3.51 17.35 1.89
C VAL A 22 -2.56 18.44 1.42
N MET A 23 -1.53 18.09 0.67
CA MET A 23 -0.60 18.99 0.03
C MET A 23 -0.88 19.03 -1.48
N THR A 24 -1.15 20.21 -1.99
CA THR A 24 -1.26 20.41 -3.45
C THR A 24 0.13 20.58 -4.08
N ASP A 25 0.23 20.35 -5.40
CA ASP A 25 1.48 20.52 -6.15
C ASP A 25 2.18 21.83 -5.88
N THR A 26 1.42 22.93 -5.87
CA THR A 26 1.94 24.28 -5.65
C THR A 26 2.62 24.42 -4.28
N ARG A 27 2.08 23.77 -3.24
CA ARG A 27 2.63 23.82 -1.89
C ARG A 27 3.85 22.91 -1.73
N ALA A 28 3.87 21.77 -2.43
CA ALA A 28 4.95 20.79 -2.35
C ALA A 28 6.28 21.33 -2.93
N MET A 29 6.22 22.22 -3.93
CA MET A 29 7.42 22.81 -4.56
C MET A 29 8.32 23.61 -3.61
N THR A 30 7.88 23.91 -2.40
CA THR A 30 8.64 24.69 -1.41
C THR A 30 9.39 23.84 -0.39
N GLN A 31 9.37 22.50 -0.51
CA GLN A 31 10.01 21.58 0.46
C GLN A 31 11.11 20.75 -0.20
N ASP A 32 12.27 20.72 0.43
CA ASP A 32 13.46 19.97 0.00
C ASP A 32 13.46 18.56 0.64
N VAL A 33 12.42 17.76 0.36
CA VAL A 33 12.28 16.37 0.85
C VAL A 33 11.89 15.49 -0.32
N ARG A 34 12.61 14.37 -0.53
CA ARG A 34 12.20 13.36 -1.51
C ARG A 34 10.88 12.73 -1.05
N PRO A 35 9.77 12.95 -1.76
CA PRO A 35 8.52 12.26 -1.47
C PRO A 35 8.61 10.78 -1.87
N LEU A 36 7.78 9.94 -1.28
CA LEU A 36 7.54 8.59 -1.78
C LEU A 36 6.58 8.67 -2.97
N HIS A 37 6.98 8.12 -4.10
CA HIS A 37 6.14 8.04 -5.29
C HIS A 37 5.29 6.78 -5.23
N ILE A 38 3.98 6.95 -5.08
CA ILE A 38 3.01 5.85 -5.03
C ILE A 38 2.10 5.92 -6.25
N LEU A 39 2.08 4.84 -7.02
CA LEU A 39 1.22 4.67 -8.19
C LEU A 39 -0.07 3.96 -7.77
N LEU A 40 -1.23 4.47 -8.18
CA LEU A 40 -2.52 3.86 -7.95
C LEU A 40 -3.15 3.42 -9.28
N LEU A 41 -3.09 2.14 -9.61
CA LEU A 41 -3.88 1.56 -10.68
C LEU A 41 -5.30 1.32 -10.16
N ASN A 42 -6.19 2.24 -10.53
CA ASN A 42 -7.56 2.23 -10.08
C ASN A 42 -8.47 1.53 -11.12
N LEU A 43 -8.82 0.27 -10.86
CA LEU A 43 -9.70 -0.53 -11.70
C LEU A 43 -11.18 -0.43 -11.29
N MET A 44 -11.47 0.28 -10.18
CA MET A 44 -12.85 0.43 -9.68
C MET A 44 -13.69 1.34 -10.59
N PRO A 45 -14.99 1.06 -10.75
CA PRO A 45 -15.90 1.91 -11.54
C PRO A 45 -16.22 3.24 -10.86
N THR A 46 -16.18 3.28 -9.52
CA THR A 46 -16.38 4.49 -8.69
C THR A 46 -15.03 5.13 -8.37
N LYS A 47 -14.36 5.66 -9.39
CA LYS A 47 -12.97 6.13 -9.28
C LYS A 47 -12.77 7.18 -8.18
N ILE A 48 -13.61 8.20 -8.12
CA ILE A 48 -13.51 9.31 -7.15
C ILE A 48 -13.68 8.82 -5.70
N ASP A 49 -14.62 7.90 -5.44
CA ASP A 49 -14.78 7.32 -4.11
C ASP A 49 -13.51 6.55 -3.71
N THR A 50 -12.97 5.73 -4.60
CA THR A 50 -11.76 4.92 -4.37
C THR A 50 -10.51 5.81 -4.18
N GLU A 51 -10.34 6.85 -4.99
CA GLU A 51 -9.28 7.86 -4.82
C GLU A 51 -9.32 8.47 -3.41
N THR A 52 -10.52 8.90 -2.98
CA THR A 52 -10.70 9.51 -1.66
C THR A 52 -10.40 8.53 -0.53
N GLN A 53 -10.86 7.29 -0.64
CA GLN A 53 -10.65 6.23 0.36
C GLN A 53 -9.16 5.92 0.52
N LEU A 54 -8.45 5.70 -0.59
CA LEU A 54 -7.02 5.37 -0.55
C LEU A 54 -6.16 6.58 -0.18
N ALA A 55 -6.46 7.77 -0.69
CA ALA A 55 -5.74 8.99 -0.32
C ALA A 55 -5.86 9.29 1.19
N ARG A 56 -7.01 8.99 1.81
CA ARG A 56 -7.19 9.13 3.27
C ARG A 56 -6.25 8.22 4.05
N LEU A 57 -6.10 6.96 3.64
CA LEU A 57 -5.25 5.97 4.31
C LEU A 57 -3.76 6.27 4.07
N LEU A 58 -3.40 6.62 2.83
CA LEU A 58 -2.03 7.01 2.48
C LEU A 58 -1.62 8.33 3.16
N GLY A 59 -2.56 9.25 3.37
CA GLY A 59 -2.30 10.53 4.04
C GLY A 59 -2.07 10.45 5.55
N ASN A 60 -2.36 9.29 6.17
CA ASN A 60 -2.20 9.09 7.62
C ASN A 60 -0.78 8.63 8.00
N THR A 61 0.24 9.33 7.52
CA THR A 61 1.66 9.07 7.79
C THR A 61 2.43 10.38 7.93
N PRO A 62 3.53 10.43 8.70
CA PRO A 62 4.42 11.58 8.71
C PRO A 62 5.29 11.69 7.43
N LEU A 63 5.31 10.67 6.58
CA LEU A 63 6.07 10.66 5.33
C LEU A 63 5.32 11.46 4.25
N GLN A 64 6.07 12.14 3.38
CA GLN A 64 5.49 12.80 2.23
C GLN A 64 5.27 11.78 1.12
N ILE A 65 4.03 11.72 0.62
CA ILE A 65 3.63 10.83 -0.46
C ILE A 65 3.18 11.67 -1.64
N GLU A 66 3.68 11.34 -2.82
CA GLU A 66 3.19 11.80 -4.12
C GLU A 66 2.37 10.67 -4.73
N LEU A 67 1.07 10.92 -4.89
CA LEU A 67 0.13 9.95 -5.43
C LEU A 67 -0.11 10.22 -6.91
N GLU A 68 0.19 9.23 -7.74
CA GLU A 68 -0.07 9.25 -9.17
C GLU A 68 -1.15 8.24 -9.53
N LEU A 69 -2.10 8.64 -10.39
CA LEU A 69 -3.26 7.83 -10.75
C LEU A 69 -3.06 7.21 -12.14
N LEU A 70 -3.21 5.89 -12.22
CA LEU A 70 -3.07 5.11 -13.44
C LEU A 70 -4.42 4.48 -13.82
N GLN A 71 -4.75 4.52 -15.11
CA GLN A 71 -5.87 3.80 -15.71
C GLN A 71 -5.39 2.86 -16.81
N THR A 72 -6.18 1.84 -17.10
CA THR A 72 -6.00 1.04 -18.30
C THR A 72 -6.48 1.83 -19.53
N ALA A 73 -5.68 1.83 -20.60
CA ALA A 73 -6.02 2.49 -21.85
C ALA A 73 -7.06 1.71 -22.67
N THR A 74 -7.09 0.39 -22.51
CA THR A 74 -7.96 -0.55 -23.22
C THR A 74 -9.41 -0.53 -22.73
N HIS A 75 -9.66 -0.02 -21.51
CA HIS A 75 -11.00 0.07 -20.93
C HIS A 75 -11.45 1.52 -20.71
N LYS A 76 -12.68 1.85 -21.16
CA LYS A 76 -13.27 3.17 -20.94
C LYS A 76 -14.11 3.18 -19.66
N ALA A 77 -13.75 4.05 -18.72
CA ALA A 77 -14.53 4.28 -17.52
C ALA A 77 -15.89 4.93 -17.86
N HIS A 78 -17.00 4.29 -17.43
CA HIS A 78 -18.36 4.76 -17.73
C HIS A 78 -18.97 5.64 -16.64
N ASN A 79 -18.48 5.56 -15.40
CA ASN A 79 -19.08 6.20 -14.23
C ASN A 79 -18.33 7.48 -13.78
N VAL A 80 -17.40 7.96 -14.58
CA VAL A 80 -16.58 9.15 -14.30
C VAL A 80 -16.52 9.99 -15.57
N SER A 81 -16.49 11.31 -15.40
CA SER A 81 -16.39 12.21 -16.55
C SER A 81 -15.05 12.02 -17.27
N GLN A 82 -15.06 12.15 -18.58
CA GLN A 82 -13.84 12.06 -19.38
C GLN A 82 -12.85 13.17 -19.03
N GLU A 83 -13.36 14.34 -18.64
CA GLU A 83 -12.55 15.48 -18.18
C GLU A 83 -11.75 15.13 -16.93
N HIS A 84 -12.35 14.43 -15.94
CA HIS A 84 -11.65 13.95 -14.75
C HIS A 84 -10.53 12.97 -15.12
N MET A 85 -10.83 12.01 -16.02
CA MET A 85 -9.84 11.03 -16.45
C MET A 85 -8.65 11.70 -17.15
N ILE A 86 -8.89 12.63 -18.06
CA ILE A 86 -7.83 13.36 -18.78
C ILE A 86 -7.00 14.23 -17.82
N ALA A 87 -7.66 14.83 -16.82
CA ALA A 87 -7.00 15.77 -15.92
C ALA A 87 -6.10 15.08 -14.88
N PHE A 88 -6.44 13.87 -14.43
CA PHE A 88 -5.82 13.26 -13.25
C PHE A 88 -5.20 11.90 -13.48
N TYR A 89 -5.58 11.17 -14.55
CA TYR A 89 -5.09 9.82 -14.80
C TYR A 89 -4.09 9.78 -15.95
N LYS A 90 -3.00 9.06 -15.72
CA LYS A 90 -2.07 8.66 -16.78
C LYS A 90 -2.43 7.27 -17.33
N THR A 91 -1.95 6.99 -18.53
CA THR A 91 -1.94 5.65 -19.12
C THR A 91 -0.59 4.99 -18.92
N PHE A 92 -0.51 3.66 -19.09
CA PHE A 92 0.74 2.93 -18.92
C PHE A 92 1.87 3.44 -19.83
N SER A 93 1.55 3.79 -21.07
CA SER A 93 2.55 4.33 -22.02
C SER A 93 3.18 5.66 -21.58
N GLU A 94 2.52 6.40 -20.69
CA GLU A 94 3.04 7.68 -20.17
C GLU A 94 3.98 7.50 -18.98
N ILE A 95 3.95 6.32 -18.31
CA ILE A 95 4.71 6.08 -17.08
C ILE A 95 5.70 4.91 -17.19
N GLN A 96 5.76 4.21 -18.31
CA GLN A 96 6.53 2.96 -18.46
C GLN A 96 8.04 3.11 -18.21
N ASP A 97 8.58 4.31 -18.37
CA ASP A 97 9.99 4.62 -18.11
C ASP A 97 10.23 5.21 -16.71
N GLU A 98 9.18 5.36 -15.89
CA GLU A 98 9.25 5.91 -14.54
C GLU A 98 9.41 4.80 -13.49
N TYR A 99 9.94 5.16 -12.30
CA TYR A 99 10.15 4.26 -11.16
C TYR A 99 9.34 4.74 -9.96
N PHE A 100 8.76 3.78 -9.20
CA PHE A 100 7.90 4.07 -8.07
C PHE A 100 8.35 3.33 -6.81
N ASP A 101 8.22 3.98 -5.65
CA ASP A 101 8.47 3.37 -4.34
C ASP A 101 7.40 2.32 -4.00
N GLY A 102 6.16 2.56 -4.40
CA GLY A 102 5.06 1.64 -4.18
C GLY A 102 3.97 1.75 -5.24
N MET A 103 3.18 0.69 -5.37
CA MET A 103 2.02 0.65 -6.25
C MET A 103 0.84 -0.04 -5.57
N ILE A 104 -0.36 0.51 -5.77
CA ILE A 104 -1.61 -0.13 -5.37
C ILE A 104 -2.37 -0.53 -6.63
N ILE A 105 -2.83 -1.79 -6.67
CA ILE A 105 -3.74 -2.31 -7.70
C ILE A 105 -5.07 -2.62 -7.03
N THR A 106 -6.12 -1.90 -7.41
CA THR A 106 -7.43 -2.03 -6.76
C THR A 106 -8.21 -3.26 -7.23
N GLY A 107 -9.31 -3.55 -6.56
CA GLY A 107 -10.32 -4.48 -7.06
C GLY A 107 -11.01 -3.99 -8.33
N ALA A 108 -11.79 -4.88 -8.92
CA ALA A 108 -12.66 -4.59 -10.07
C ALA A 108 -13.92 -5.48 -10.01
N PRO A 109 -15.08 -5.02 -10.49
CA PRO A 109 -16.33 -5.80 -10.45
C PRO A 109 -16.45 -6.81 -11.60
N VAL A 110 -15.36 -7.47 -11.97
CA VAL A 110 -15.25 -8.45 -13.07
C VAL A 110 -14.94 -9.86 -12.58
N GLU A 111 -15.08 -10.12 -11.30
CA GLU A 111 -14.67 -11.36 -10.63
C GLU A 111 -15.39 -12.63 -11.12
N LYS A 112 -16.56 -12.48 -11.77
CA LYS A 112 -17.31 -13.61 -12.36
C LYS A 112 -16.84 -14.02 -13.75
N MET A 113 -16.01 -13.19 -14.40
CA MET A 113 -15.38 -13.49 -15.67
C MET A 113 -14.09 -14.26 -15.44
N GLU A 114 -13.69 -15.10 -16.38
CA GLU A 114 -12.32 -15.61 -16.37
C GLU A 114 -11.34 -14.45 -16.58
N PHE A 115 -10.09 -14.59 -16.10
CA PHE A 115 -9.15 -13.48 -16.17
C PHE A 115 -8.88 -13.05 -17.61
N GLU A 116 -8.73 -14.02 -18.50
CA GLU A 116 -8.45 -13.81 -19.92
C GLU A 116 -9.64 -13.23 -20.71
N GLU A 117 -10.86 -13.25 -20.14
CA GLU A 117 -12.06 -12.63 -20.74
C GLU A 117 -12.19 -11.14 -20.39
N VAL A 118 -11.38 -10.63 -19.45
CA VAL A 118 -11.40 -9.21 -19.06
C VAL A 118 -10.71 -8.39 -20.15
N ASP A 119 -11.38 -7.38 -20.65
CA ASP A 119 -10.95 -6.57 -21.82
C ASP A 119 -9.60 -5.88 -21.66
N TYR A 120 -9.17 -5.61 -20.44
CA TYR A 120 -7.86 -5.02 -20.09
C TYR A 120 -6.86 -6.04 -19.50
N TRP A 121 -7.13 -7.34 -19.60
CA TRP A 121 -6.28 -8.36 -18.98
C TRP A 121 -4.84 -8.36 -19.50
N GLU A 122 -4.65 -8.27 -20.81
CA GLU A 122 -3.31 -8.24 -21.41
C GLU A 122 -2.51 -7.03 -20.93
N GLU A 123 -3.12 -5.84 -20.92
CA GLU A 123 -2.50 -4.61 -20.39
C GLU A 123 -2.19 -4.73 -18.89
N LEU A 124 -3.10 -5.33 -18.10
CA LEU A 124 -2.85 -5.57 -16.68
C LEU A 124 -1.67 -6.52 -16.44
N CYS A 125 -1.55 -7.58 -17.24
CA CYS A 125 -0.40 -8.48 -17.21
C CYS A 125 0.92 -7.75 -17.53
N GLU A 126 0.91 -6.88 -18.54
CA GLU A 126 2.06 -6.07 -18.91
C GLU A 126 2.46 -5.12 -17.75
N ILE A 127 1.49 -4.45 -17.12
CA ILE A 127 1.72 -3.59 -15.95
C ILE A 127 2.25 -4.40 -14.77
N MET A 128 1.71 -5.59 -14.49
CA MET A 128 2.18 -6.46 -13.41
C MET A 128 3.60 -6.97 -13.66
N GLU A 129 3.97 -7.30 -14.91
CA GLU A 129 5.34 -7.69 -15.25
C GLU A 129 6.30 -6.51 -15.09
N TRP A 130 5.94 -5.34 -15.62
CA TRP A 130 6.70 -4.10 -15.49
C TRP A 130 6.93 -3.73 -14.01
N SER A 131 5.92 -3.94 -13.16
CA SER A 131 6.03 -3.61 -11.73
C SER A 131 7.13 -4.37 -11.00
N LYS A 132 7.57 -5.54 -11.49
CA LYS A 132 8.66 -6.30 -10.88
C LYS A 132 9.99 -5.55 -10.92
N THR A 133 10.18 -4.69 -11.91
CA THR A 133 11.43 -4.00 -12.19
C THR A 133 11.37 -2.49 -11.89
N HIS A 134 10.19 -1.90 -11.95
CA HIS A 134 10.00 -0.45 -11.82
C HIS A 134 9.29 -0.03 -10.53
N VAL A 135 8.76 -0.98 -9.75
CA VAL A 135 8.06 -0.69 -8.49
C VAL A 135 8.70 -1.48 -7.35
N HIS A 136 9.08 -0.80 -6.27
CA HIS A 136 9.73 -1.50 -5.15
C HIS A 136 8.74 -2.39 -4.38
N SER A 137 7.54 -1.94 -4.06
CA SER A 137 6.53 -2.74 -3.36
C SER A 137 5.13 -2.57 -3.96
N THR A 138 4.43 -3.67 -4.22
CA THR A 138 3.05 -3.67 -4.74
C THR A 138 2.05 -4.14 -3.69
N PHE A 139 0.89 -3.47 -3.63
CA PHE A 139 -0.21 -3.80 -2.75
C PHE A 139 -1.47 -4.04 -3.57
N HIS A 140 -1.91 -5.29 -3.63
CA HIS A 140 -3.05 -5.73 -4.44
C HIS A 140 -4.29 -5.90 -3.57
N ILE A 141 -5.46 -5.42 -4.05
CA ILE A 141 -6.72 -5.41 -3.29
C ILE A 141 -7.79 -6.23 -4.00
N CYS A 142 -8.48 -7.10 -3.28
CA CYS A 142 -9.65 -7.88 -3.70
C CYS A 142 -9.43 -8.63 -5.02
N TRP A 143 -10.15 -8.29 -6.09
CA TRP A 143 -9.95 -8.89 -7.40
C TRP A 143 -8.52 -8.64 -7.93
N GLY A 144 -7.95 -7.46 -7.70
CA GLY A 144 -6.56 -7.18 -8.03
C GLY A 144 -5.58 -8.10 -7.31
N ALA A 145 -5.89 -8.51 -6.06
CA ALA A 145 -5.11 -9.51 -5.34
C ALA A 145 -5.22 -10.91 -5.98
N GLN A 146 -6.42 -11.31 -6.40
CA GLN A 146 -6.63 -12.57 -7.10
C GLN A 146 -5.93 -12.57 -8.47
N ALA A 147 -6.02 -11.47 -9.21
CA ALA A 147 -5.33 -11.29 -10.50
C ALA A 147 -3.81 -11.38 -10.35
N GLY A 148 -3.24 -10.72 -9.33
CA GLY A 148 -1.82 -10.79 -9.03
C GLY A 148 -1.36 -12.19 -8.59
N LEU A 149 -2.12 -12.87 -7.75
CA LEU A 149 -1.84 -14.25 -7.33
C LEU A 149 -1.92 -15.22 -8.53
N TYR A 150 -2.88 -15.02 -9.43
CA TYR A 150 -2.98 -15.80 -10.65
C TYR A 150 -1.81 -15.55 -11.60
N TYR A 151 -1.53 -14.30 -11.94
CA TYR A 151 -0.49 -13.94 -12.89
C TYR A 151 0.91 -14.34 -12.42
N HIS A 152 1.27 -14.01 -11.18
CA HIS A 152 2.62 -14.23 -10.67
C HIS A 152 2.88 -15.66 -10.17
N TYR A 153 1.84 -16.37 -9.72
CA TYR A 153 1.98 -17.65 -9.00
C TYR A 153 1.07 -18.76 -9.50
N GLY A 154 0.19 -18.50 -10.48
CA GLY A 154 -0.73 -19.50 -11.05
C GLY A 154 -1.88 -19.90 -10.15
N ILE A 155 -2.15 -19.15 -9.06
CA ILE A 155 -3.21 -19.47 -8.09
C ILE A 155 -4.57 -19.09 -8.68
N GLN A 156 -5.45 -20.08 -8.82
CA GLN A 156 -6.78 -19.91 -9.37
C GLN A 156 -7.75 -19.24 -8.39
N LYS A 157 -8.68 -18.45 -8.91
CA LYS A 157 -9.85 -18.02 -8.14
C LYS A 157 -10.96 -19.06 -8.23
N HIS A 158 -11.76 -19.14 -7.18
CA HIS A 158 -12.89 -20.08 -7.09
C HIS A 158 -14.18 -19.32 -6.78
N MET A 159 -15.27 -19.69 -7.46
CA MET A 159 -16.58 -19.11 -7.21
C MET A 159 -17.09 -19.49 -5.82
N LEU A 160 -17.56 -18.50 -5.06
CA LEU A 160 -18.28 -18.75 -3.80
C LEU A 160 -19.71 -19.18 -4.07
N PRO A 161 -20.33 -20.01 -3.20
CA PRO A 161 -21.73 -20.42 -3.31
C PRO A 161 -22.71 -19.24 -3.26
N LYS A 162 -22.35 -18.18 -2.50
CA LYS A 162 -23.06 -16.89 -2.42
C LYS A 162 -22.05 -15.75 -2.30
N LYS A 163 -22.47 -14.53 -2.63
CA LYS A 163 -21.65 -13.32 -2.44
C LYS A 163 -21.26 -13.19 -0.98
N LEU A 164 -19.98 -13.08 -0.70
CA LEU A 164 -19.46 -12.72 0.61
C LEU A 164 -19.53 -11.20 0.73
N SER A 165 -20.50 -10.70 1.51
CA SER A 165 -20.71 -9.27 1.73
C SER A 165 -20.93 -9.02 3.22
N GLY A 166 -20.05 -8.25 3.86
CA GLY A 166 -20.15 -8.01 5.30
C GLY A 166 -18.84 -7.55 5.92
N VAL A 167 -18.80 -7.57 7.26
CA VAL A 167 -17.62 -7.18 8.07
C VAL A 167 -17.22 -8.34 8.97
N TYR A 168 -16.20 -9.06 8.57
CA TYR A 168 -15.81 -10.33 9.19
C TYR A 168 -14.66 -10.17 10.16
N LEU A 169 -14.66 -11.02 11.20
CA LEU A 169 -13.59 -11.13 12.16
C LEU A 169 -12.41 -11.93 11.55
N HIS A 170 -11.21 -11.40 11.67
CA HIS A 170 -9.97 -12.01 11.22
C HIS A 170 -9.01 -12.21 12.38
N HIS A 171 -8.09 -13.12 12.24
CA HIS A 171 -6.99 -13.37 13.17
C HIS A 171 -5.65 -13.38 12.44
N LEU A 172 -4.57 -13.15 13.19
CA LEU A 172 -3.22 -13.17 12.67
C LEU A 172 -2.72 -14.62 12.62
N ASP A 173 -2.36 -15.10 11.43
CA ASP A 173 -1.64 -16.37 11.24
C ASP A 173 -0.16 -16.23 11.65
N GLN A 174 0.37 -14.99 11.58
CA GLN A 174 1.74 -14.67 11.99
C GLN A 174 1.75 -13.42 12.91
N LYS A 175 1.88 -13.66 14.23
CA LYS A 175 1.76 -12.65 15.29
C LYS A 175 2.82 -11.54 15.28
N HIS A 176 3.97 -11.74 14.64
CA HIS A 176 5.11 -10.81 14.67
C HIS A 176 5.49 -10.25 13.30
N GLY A 177 4.57 -10.31 12.34
CA GLY A 177 4.79 -9.75 11.02
C GLY A 177 4.80 -8.21 11.03
N MET A 178 5.75 -7.58 10.32
CA MET A 178 5.88 -6.11 10.25
C MET A 178 4.62 -5.44 9.69
N LEU A 179 3.91 -6.10 8.76
CA LEU A 179 2.69 -5.54 8.15
C LEU A 179 1.55 -5.39 9.18
N PHE A 180 1.50 -6.28 10.17
CA PHE A 180 0.50 -6.28 11.23
C PHE A 180 1.01 -5.74 12.57
N ARG A 181 2.10 -4.99 12.56
CA ARG A 181 2.63 -4.37 13.77
C ARG A 181 1.60 -3.41 14.38
N GLY A 182 1.28 -3.62 15.66
CA GLY A 182 0.30 -2.83 16.41
C GLY A 182 -1.15 -3.31 16.26
N PHE A 183 -1.40 -4.37 15.49
CA PHE A 183 -2.70 -5.02 15.47
C PHE A 183 -2.95 -5.82 16.76
N ASP A 184 -4.21 -5.89 17.14
CA ASP A 184 -4.70 -6.88 18.09
C ASP A 184 -4.68 -8.28 17.47
N ASP A 185 -4.79 -9.34 18.27
CA ASP A 185 -4.84 -10.73 17.79
C ASP A 185 -6.05 -10.97 16.85
N GLU A 186 -7.12 -10.19 17.04
CA GLU A 186 -8.36 -10.22 16.26
C GLU A 186 -8.71 -8.81 15.74
N PHE A 187 -9.19 -8.73 14.51
CA PHE A 187 -9.58 -7.47 13.88
C PHE A 187 -10.65 -7.67 12.82
N TYR A 188 -11.37 -6.60 12.48
CA TYR A 188 -12.44 -6.66 11.50
C TYR A 188 -12.02 -6.11 10.13
N VAL A 189 -12.50 -6.77 9.06
CA VAL A 189 -12.29 -6.34 7.67
C VAL A 189 -13.59 -6.45 6.88
N PRO A 190 -13.96 -5.40 6.10
CA PRO A 190 -15.03 -5.49 5.12
C PRO A 190 -14.68 -6.40 3.95
N HIS A 191 -15.64 -7.16 3.47
CA HIS A 191 -15.55 -7.93 2.22
C HIS A 191 -16.76 -7.70 1.34
N SER A 192 -16.57 -7.70 0.03
CA SER A 192 -17.63 -7.70 -0.99
C SER A 192 -17.09 -8.40 -2.24
N ARG A 193 -17.28 -9.72 -2.33
CA ARG A 193 -16.75 -10.52 -3.43
C ARG A 193 -17.58 -11.79 -3.69
N ASN A 194 -17.54 -12.27 -4.94
CA ASN A 194 -18.16 -13.51 -5.35
C ASN A 194 -17.14 -14.66 -5.53
N THR A 195 -15.86 -14.37 -5.40
CA THR A 195 -14.78 -15.34 -5.59
C THR A 195 -13.82 -15.37 -4.39
N THR A 196 -13.04 -16.43 -4.28
CA THR A 196 -12.02 -16.62 -3.24
C THR A 196 -10.78 -17.31 -3.81
N VAL A 197 -9.70 -17.30 -3.05
CA VAL A 197 -8.53 -18.16 -3.21
C VAL A 197 -8.44 -19.09 -2.01
N TYR A 198 -8.02 -20.33 -2.21
CA TYR A 198 -7.89 -21.27 -1.10
C TYR A 198 -6.52 -21.22 -0.46
N ARG A 199 -6.48 -21.47 0.85
CA ARG A 199 -5.25 -21.51 1.64
C ARG A 199 -4.27 -22.56 1.11
N GLU A 200 -4.79 -23.72 0.77
CA GLU A 200 -4.01 -24.86 0.30
C GLU A 200 -3.25 -24.54 -0.99
N ASP A 201 -3.86 -23.80 -1.90
CA ASP A 201 -3.23 -23.38 -3.15
C ASP A 201 -2.10 -22.39 -2.89
N ILE A 202 -2.29 -21.47 -1.92
CA ILE A 202 -1.28 -20.48 -1.55
C ILE A 202 -0.10 -21.15 -0.82
N GLU A 203 -0.37 -22.05 0.12
CA GLU A 203 0.65 -22.75 0.91
C GLU A 203 1.44 -23.77 0.08
N ALA A 204 0.91 -24.19 -1.08
CA ALA A 204 1.65 -24.99 -2.05
C ALA A 204 2.77 -24.22 -2.77
N VAL A 205 2.75 -22.87 -2.72
CA VAL A 205 3.74 -21.98 -3.35
C VAL A 205 4.76 -21.52 -2.28
N PRO A 206 6.03 -21.98 -2.32
CA PRO A 206 7.02 -21.65 -1.29
C PRO A 206 7.34 -20.17 -1.17
N GLU A 207 7.15 -19.41 -2.24
CA GLU A 207 7.39 -17.97 -2.32
C GLU A 207 6.31 -17.14 -1.63
N LEU A 208 5.21 -17.75 -1.20
CA LEU A 208 4.09 -17.07 -0.55
C LEU A 208 3.94 -17.42 0.92
N LYS A 209 3.39 -16.48 1.68
CA LYS A 209 3.05 -16.68 3.11
C LYS A 209 1.69 -16.06 3.41
N VAL A 210 0.79 -16.85 3.99
CA VAL A 210 -0.44 -16.35 4.59
C VAL A 210 -0.11 -15.64 5.90
N LEU A 211 -0.60 -14.42 6.08
CA LEU A 211 -0.34 -13.58 7.25
C LEU A 211 -1.56 -13.44 8.16
N ALA A 212 -2.75 -13.42 7.58
CA ALA A 212 -4.01 -13.27 8.31
C ALA A 212 -5.16 -13.93 7.56
N SER A 213 -6.13 -14.44 8.29
CA SER A 213 -7.30 -15.14 7.75
C SER A 213 -8.52 -15.01 8.67
N SER A 214 -9.67 -15.47 8.18
CA SER A 214 -10.95 -15.56 8.88
C SER A 214 -11.54 -16.95 8.69
N GLU A 215 -12.24 -17.46 9.70
CA GLU A 215 -12.98 -18.71 9.57
C GLU A 215 -14.14 -18.57 8.57
N GLU A 216 -14.77 -17.40 8.52
CA GLU A 216 -15.93 -17.14 7.65
C GLU A 216 -15.52 -16.60 6.27
N ALA A 217 -14.51 -15.71 6.22
CA ALA A 217 -14.11 -15.04 4.98
C ALA A 217 -12.87 -15.65 4.31
N GLY A 218 -12.24 -16.67 4.91
CA GLY A 218 -11.06 -17.33 4.37
C GLY A 218 -9.77 -16.49 4.46
N VAL A 219 -8.85 -16.68 3.55
CA VAL A 219 -7.56 -15.95 3.53
C VAL A 219 -7.78 -14.47 3.30
N PHE A 220 -7.21 -13.63 4.17
CA PHE A 220 -7.27 -12.18 4.04
C PHE A 220 -5.99 -11.59 3.43
N CYS A 221 -4.84 -11.94 4.00
CA CYS A 221 -3.59 -11.31 3.59
C CYS A 221 -2.51 -12.36 3.30
N VAL A 222 -1.91 -12.21 2.12
CA VAL A 222 -0.78 -13.00 1.64
C VAL A 222 0.34 -12.05 1.26
N LYS A 223 1.60 -12.44 1.49
CA LYS A 223 2.75 -11.71 0.97
C LYS A 223 3.77 -12.64 0.31
N SER A 224 4.54 -12.10 -0.61
CA SER A 224 5.73 -12.77 -1.14
C SER A 224 6.85 -12.85 -0.09
N THR A 225 7.71 -13.87 -0.18
CA THR A 225 8.83 -14.04 0.75
C THR A 225 9.91 -12.97 0.62
N ASN A 226 10.01 -12.33 -0.55
CA ASN A 226 10.90 -11.19 -0.79
C ASN A 226 10.32 -9.85 -0.32
N ASP A 227 9.14 -9.83 0.31
CA ASP A 227 8.46 -8.66 0.85
C ASP A 227 8.02 -7.60 -0.18
N ARG A 228 8.08 -7.91 -1.48
CA ARG A 228 7.76 -6.95 -2.55
C ARG A 228 6.30 -6.93 -2.99
N GLN A 229 5.58 -8.02 -2.75
CA GLN A 229 4.18 -8.15 -3.16
C GLN A 229 3.29 -8.50 -1.97
N ILE A 230 2.22 -7.75 -1.81
CA ILE A 230 1.20 -7.92 -0.76
C ILE A 230 -0.16 -8.06 -1.44
N PHE A 231 -0.93 -9.05 -1.03
CA PHE A 231 -2.25 -9.38 -1.58
C PHE A 231 -3.27 -9.42 -0.45
N VAL A 232 -4.27 -8.54 -0.50
CA VAL A 232 -5.38 -8.53 0.47
C VAL A 232 -6.70 -8.78 -0.25
N THR A 233 -7.48 -9.72 0.24
CA THR A 233 -8.76 -10.11 -0.39
C THR A 233 -9.95 -9.30 0.09
N GLY A 234 -9.78 -8.53 1.18
CA GLY A 234 -10.79 -7.66 1.75
C GLY A 234 -10.56 -6.19 1.39
N HIS A 235 -11.47 -5.35 1.85
CA HIS A 235 -11.56 -3.93 1.53
C HIS A 235 -11.37 -3.05 2.77
N SER A 236 -10.16 -3.01 3.30
CA SER A 236 -9.85 -2.15 4.47
C SER A 236 -10.05 -0.66 4.17
N GLU A 237 -10.01 -0.25 2.89
CA GLU A 237 -10.21 1.12 2.43
C GLU A 237 -11.66 1.60 2.47
N TYR A 238 -12.64 0.71 2.59
CA TYR A 238 -14.06 1.05 2.50
C TYR A 238 -14.50 2.07 3.54
N ASP A 239 -15.29 3.04 3.09
CA ASP A 239 -16.03 3.96 3.94
C ASP A 239 -17.14 3.24 4.69
N TRP A 240 -17.62 3.90 5.77
CA TRP A 240 -18.68 3.36 6.60
C TRP A 240 -19.96 2.95 5.84
N ASN A 241 -20.22 3.60 4.72
CA ASN A 241 -21.43 3.41 3.91
C ASN A 241 -21.21 2.70 2.58
N THR A 242 -19.99 2.21 2.27
CA THR A 242 -19.71 1.59 0.97
C THR A 242 -20.52 0.31 0.77
N LEU A 243 -20.52 -0.60 1.75
CA LEU A 243 -21.34 -1.81 1.70
C LEU A 243 -22.84 -1.48 1.67
N LEU A 244 -23.30 -0.43 2.37
CA LEU A 244 -24.68 0.04 2.30
C LEU A 244 -25.06 0.50 0.89
N LYS A 245 -24.19 1.30 0.24
CA LYS A 245 -24.39 1.76 -1.15
C LYS A 245 -24.50 0.56 -2.10
N GLU A 246 -23.63 -0.43 -1.96
CA GLU A 246 -23.67 -1.66 -2.76
C GLU A 246 -24.97 -2.45 -2.51
N TYR A 247 -25.33 -2.67 -1.27
CA TYR A 247 -26.55 -3.37 -0.89
C TYR A 247 -27.81 -2.70 -1.45
N VAL A 248 -27.93 -1.37 -1.27
CA VAL A 248 -29.07 -0.60 -1.78
C VAL A 248 -29.11 -0.60 -3.31
N ARG A 249 -27.95 -0.47 -3.98
CA ARG A 249 -27.84 -0.58 -5.44
C ARG A 249 -28.37 -1.93 -5.93
N ASP A 250 -27.89 -3.03 -5.34
CA ASP A 250 -28.24 -4.39 -5.76
C ASP A 250 -29.72 -4.68 -5.47
N LYS A 251 -30.27 -4.19 -4.34
CA LYS A 251 -31.68 -4.25 -3.98
C LYS A 251 -32.57 -3.50 -4.99
N ASN A 252 -32.16 -2.28 -5.37
CA ASN A 252 -32.88 -1.46 -6.37
C ASN A 252 -32.81 -2.07 -7.79
N ALA A 253 -31.74 -2.81 -8.09
CA ALA A 253 -31.60 -3.56 -9.34
C ALA A 253 -32.42 -4.87 -9.37
N GLY A 254 -33.13 -5.21 -8.30
CA GLY A 254 -33.94 -6.43 -8.19
C GLY A 254 -33.12 -7.71 -8.03
N LEU A 255 -31.86 -7.62 -7.63
CA LEU A 255 -30.97 -8.77 -7.45
C LEU A 255 -31.21 -9.53 -6.13
N ASN A 256 -32.08 -9.01 -5.27
CA ASN A 256 -32.45 -9.59 -3.98
C ASN A 256 -31.24 -10.00 -3.12
N PRO A 257 -30.31 -9.07 -2.83
CA PRO A 257 -29.08 -9.37 -2.08
C PRO A 257 -29.39 -9.71 -0.63
N ASP A 258 -28.59 -10.59 -0.04
CA ASP A 258 -28.58 -10.79 1.41
C ASP A 258 -28.16 -9.49 2.12
N VAL A 259 -28.64 -9.29 3.35
CA VAL A 259 -28.13 -8.22 4.23
C VAL A 259 -26.65 -8.47 4.49
N PRO A 260 -25.77 -7.44 4.37
CA PRO A 260 -24.36 -7.64 4.64
C PRO A 260 -24.09 -8.14 6.07
N ASP A 261 -23.40 -9.28 6.18
CA ASP A 261 -23.16 -9.98 7.45
C ASP A 261 -22.37 -9.09 8.43
N HIS A 262 -22.77 -9.05 9.71
CA HIS A 262 -22.09 -8.34 10.82
C HIS A 262 -21.86 -6.84 10.61
N TYR A 263 -22.51 -6.24 9.62
CA TYR A 263 -22.35 -4.84 9.25
C TYR A 263 -23.33 -3.92 9.97
N PHE A 264 -24.61 -4.31 10.03
CA PHE A 264 -25.60 -3.58 10.80
C PHE A 264 -25.70 -4.12 12.23
N PRO A 265 -26.09 -3.28 13.21
CA PRO A 265 -26.41 -3.77 14.55
C PRO A 265 -27.52 -4.83 14.49
N ASN A 266 -27.26 -6.02 15.05
CA ASN A 266 -28.19 -7.17 15.02
C ASN A 266 -28.63 -7.60 13.61
N ASP A 267 -27.85 -7.31 12.57
CA ASP A 267 -28.15 -7.54 11.15
C ASP A 267 -29.44 -6.87 10.67
N ASP A 268 -29.85 -5.79 11.33
CA ASP A 268 -31.04 -4.99 11.01
C ASP A 268 -30.69 -3.86 10.05
N ASP A 269 -31.04 -3.99 8.76
CA ASP A 269 -30.75 -3.05 7.69
C ASP A 269 -31.44 -1.67 7.82
N THR A 270 -32.30 -1.50 8.82
CA THR A 270 -32.91 -0.21 9.18
C THR A 270 -32.02 0.64 10.10
N GLN A 271 -30.99 0.04 10.70
CA GLN A 271 -30.08 0.71 11.62
C GLN A 271 -28.83 1.26 10.89
N THR A 272 -28.17 2.23 11.52
CA THR A 272 -26.91 2.78 11.00
C THR A 272 -25.77 1.79 11.23
N PRO A 273 -24.95 1.50 10.21
CA PRO A 273 -23.80 0.60 10.35
C PRO A 273 -22.78 1.08 11.37
N ILE A 274 -22.10 0.12 12.01
CA ILE A 274 -21.03 0.41 12.97
C ILE A 274 -19.67 0.08 12.34
N VAL A 275 -18.81 1.10 12.24
CA VAL A 275 -17.44 0.92 11.73
C VAL A 275 -16.58 0.25 12.79
N LYS A 276 -16.03 -0.92 12.47
CA LYS A 276 -15.15 -1.71 13.33
C LYS A 276 -13.73 -1.91 12.75
N TRP A 277 -13.45 -1.40 11.53
CA TRP A 277 -12.21 -1.68 10.77
C TRP A 277 -11.30 -0.48 10.57
N ARG A 278 -11.72 0.75 10.89
CA ARG A 278 -10.97 1.98 10.57
C ARG A 278 -9.57 2.02 11.17
N SER A 279 -9.40 1.60 12.42
CA SER A 279 -8.09 1.60 13.09
C SER A 279 -7.11 0.62 12.40
N CYS A 280 -7.58 -0.59 12.12
CA CYS A 280 -6.80 -1.63 11.45
C CYS A 280 -6.47 -1.25 9.99
N ALA A 281 -7.42 -0.61 9.29
CA ALA A 281 -7.18 -0.05 7.97
C ALA A 281 -6.03 0.97 7.97
N ASN A 282 -6.05 1.92 8.90
CA ASN A 282 -4.95 2.89 9.03
C ASN A 282 -3.61 2.22 9.36
N LEU A 283 -3.61 1.20 10.23
CA LEU A 283 -2.39 0.50 10.61
C LEU A 283 -1.78 -0.28 9.44
N ILE A 284 -2.56 -1.06 8.67
CA ILE A 284 -2.01 -1.86 7.58
C ILE A 284 -1.37 -0.98 6.50
N TYR A 285 -2.02 0.12 6.10
CA TYR A 285 -1.45 1.04 5.11
C TYR A 285 -0.24 1.81 5.67
N SER A 286 -0.28 2.28 6.92
CA SER A 286 0.86 2.93 7.56
C SER A 286 2.06 1.98 7.70
N ASN A 287 1.83 0.72 8.04
CA ASN A 287 2.87 -0.29 8.14
C ASN A 287 3.45 -0.64 6.77
N TRP A 288 2.59 -0.78 5.73
CA TRP A 288 3.05 -0.99 4.37
C TRP A 288 3.96 0.16 3.91
N ILE A 289 3.50 1.41 4.03
CA ILE A 289 4.28 2.59 3.65
C ILE A 289 5.60 2.65 4.42
N ASN A 290 5.58 2.39 5.73
CA ASN A 290 6.77 2.54 6.57
C ASN A 290 7.78 1.42 6.36
N TYR A 291 7.33 0.15 6.35
CA TYR A 291 8.25 -1.01 6.41
C TYR A 291 8.52 -1.66 5.05
N PHE A 292 7.56 -1.58 4.12
CA PHE A 292 7.66 -2.24 2.81
C PHE A 292 7.91 -1.27 1.65
N VAL A 293 7.75 0.03 1.91
CA VAL A 293 8.04 1.09 0.96
C VAL A 293 9.23 1.93 1.45
N TYR A 294 9.05 2.76 2.47
CA TYR A 294 10.03 3.76 2.88
C TYR A 294 11.35 3.16 3.39
N GLN A 295 11.30 2.16 4.27
CA GLN A 295 12.52 1.61 4.88
C GLN A 295 13.25 0.60 3.99
N SER A 296 12.58 0.04 3.00
CA SER A 296 13.13 -1.01 2.14
C SER A 296 13.47 -0.55 0.73
N THR A 297 12.92 0.57 0.24
CA THR A 297 13.28 1.13 -1.06
C THR A 297 14.76 1.53 -1.10
N PRO A 298 15.52 1.15 -2.14
CA PRO A 298 16.89 1.60 -2.33
C PRO A 298 17.00 3.13 -2.37
N TYR A 299 18.09 3.70 -1.89
CA TYR A 299 18.32 5.15 -1.95
C TYR A 299 18.27 5.67 -3.39
N ASP A 300 18.89 4.95 -4.31
CA ASP A 300 18.72 5.15 -5.76
C ASP A 300 17.62 4.20 -6.26
N ILE A 301 16.47 4.76 -6.61
CA ILE A 301 15.30 3.99 -7.05
C ILE A 301 15.56 3.19 -8.33
N HIS A 302 16.52 3.61 -9.18
CA HIS A 302 16.91 2.88 -10.39
C HIS A 302 17.63 1.55 -10.09
N MET A 303 17.98 1.31 -8.83
CA MET A 303 18.62 0.07 -8.37
C MET A 303 17.62 -1.01 -7.91
N ILE A 304 16.34 -0.84 -8.18
CA ILE A 304 15.27 -1.82 -7.79
C ILE A 304 15.56 -3.22 -8.36
N ASP A 305 16.12 -3.32 -9.56
CA ASP A 305 16.43 -4.59 -10.23
C ASP A 305 17.70 -5.29 -9.73
N ASN A 306 18.50 -4.61 -8.92
CA ASN A 306 19.78 -5.17 -8.48
C ASN A 306 19.53 -6.12 -7.29
N GLU A 307 19.34 -7.41 -7.59
CA GLU A 307 19.11 -8.48 -6.59
C GLU A 307 20.24 -8.53 -5.54
N ASP A 308 21.47 -8.08 -5.89
CA ASP A 308 22.60 -8.05 -4.98
C ASP A 308 22.46 -6.98 -3.87
N LEU A 309 21.59 -5.97 -4.06
CA LEU A 309 21.34 -4.90 -3.07
C LEU A 309 20.09 -5.15 -2.20
N ALA A 310 19.18 -6.03 -2.62
CA ALA A 310 17.94 -6.32 -1.90
C ALA A 310 18.14 -6.94 -0.49
N PRO A 311 19.23 -7.65 -0.17
CA PRO A 311 19.42 -8.30 1.13
C PRO A 311 20.06 -7.44 2.21
N VAL A 312 20.58 -6.23 1.90
CA VAL A 312 21.38 -5.45 2.88
C VAL A 312 20.59 -5.12 4.16
N LEU A 313 19.27 -5.04 4.08
CA LEU A 313 18.41 -4.81 5.24
C LEU A 313 17.89 -6.08 5.92
N LYS A 314 17.97 -7.25 5.28
CA LYS A 314 17.44 -8.51 5.85
C LYS A 314 18.35 -9.19 6.89
N ASN A 315 19.64 -8.80 6.95
CA ASN A 315 20.61 -9.36 7.89
C ASN A 315 21.33 -8.29 8.73
N ASN A 316 20.63 -7.22 9.11
CA ASN A 316 21.20 -6.09 9.83
C ASN A 316 21.45 -6.33 11.33
N SER A 317 21.60 -7.56 11.81
CA SER A 317 22.21 -7.79 13.12
C SER A 317 23.68 -7.37 13.18
N ASP A 318 24.35 -7.22 12.03
CA ASP A 318 25.80 -6.99 11.94
C ASP A 318 26.19 -5.64 11.34
N LEU A 319 25.25 -4.75 10.97
CA LEU A 319 25.53 -3.43 10.46
C LEU A 319 25.44 -2.37 11.56
N THR A 320 26.58 -1.79 11.88
CA THR A 320 26.67 -0.71 12.88
C THR A 320 26.77 0.65 12.21
N VAL A 321 25.83 1.55 12.49
CA VAL A 321 25.91 2.97 12.14
C VAL A 321 26.63 3.71 13.25
N ALA A 322 27.81 4.23 12.98
CA ALA A 322 28.60 5.01 13.93
C ALA A 322 28.37 6.51 13.73
N LYS A 323 27.76 7.18 14.71
CA LYS A 323 27.55 8.63 14.71
C LYS A 323 28.59 9.33 15.60
N PHE A 324 29.32 10.27 15.03
CA PHE A 324 30.30 11.09 15.76
C PHE A 324 29.83 12.54 15.85
N GLY A 325 29.68 13.06 17.05
CA GLY A 325 29.29 14.45 17.31
C GLY A 325 30.44 15.44 17.02
N GLY A 326 30.13 16.74 16.93
CA GLY A 326 31.10 17.78 16.61
C GLY A 326 32.29 17.84 17.58
N THR A 327 32.13 17.51 18.87
CA THR A 327 33.21 17.41 19.85
C THR A 327 34.16 16.24 19.60
N SER A 328 33.67 15.16 18.99
CA SER A 328 34.50 13.99 18.57
C SER A 328 35.29 14.27 17.30
N LEU A 329 35.03 15.37 16.62
CA LEU A 329 35.67 15.81 15.37
C LEU A 329 36.30 17.21 15.54
N ALA A 330 36.61 17.63 16.75
CA ALA A 330 37.04 18.98 17.08
C ALA A 330 38.45 19.31 16.56
N ASP A 331 39.36 18.33 16.52
CA ASP A 331 40.73 18.49 16.13
C ASP A 331 41.30 17.23 15.43
N THR A 332 42.54 17.35 14.91
CA THR A 332 43.21 16.29 14.17
C THR A 332 43.43 15.01 14.99
N ALA A 333 43.68 15.14 16.30
CA ALA A 333 43.90 13.99 17.17
C ALA A 333 42.60 13.17 17.31
N LYS A 334 41.48 13.86 17.51
CA LYS A 334 40.16 13.24 17.59
C LYS A 334 39.71 12.63 16.26
N PHE A 335 40.01 13.25 15.13
CA PHE A 335 39.80 12.63 13.83
C PHE A 335 40.56 11.30 13.65
N ARG A 336 41.83 11.24 14.12
CA ARG A 336 42.62 10.00 14.10
C ARG A 336 42.01 8.94 15.01
N GLN A 337 41.50 9.32 16.17
CA GLN A 337 40.82 8.42 17.09
C GLN A 337 39.50 7.87 16.49
N VAL A 338 38.70 8.72 15.85
CA VAL A 338 37.50 8.30 15.11
C VAL A 338 37.84 7.32 14.00
N LYS A 339 38.92 7.59 13.22
CA LYS A 339 39.39 6.67 12.18
C LYS A 339 39.76 5.30 12.75
N SER A 340 40.50 5.26 13.89
CA SER A 340 40.83 4.00 14.57
C SER A 340 39.58 3.22 14.99
N ILE A 341 38.63 3.89 15.65
CA ILE A 341 37.37 3.29 16.10
C ILE A 341 36.59 2.69 14.90
N VAL A 342 36.54 3.37 13.78
CA VAL A 342 35.84 2.89 12.58
C VAL A 342 36.57 1.67 11.97
N GLN A 343 37.90 1.70 11.95
CA GLN A 343 38.69 0.62 11.34
C GLN A 343 38.79 -0.65 12.20
N GLU A 344 38.53 -0.55 13.51
CA GLU A 344 38.55 -1.68 14.45
C GLU A 344 37.37 -2.64 14.25
N ASP A 345 36.27 -2.17 13.69
CA ASP A 345 35.05 -2.99 13.52
C ASP A 345 34.53 -2.93 12.07
N PRO A 346 34.72 -4.00 11.29
CA PRO A 346 34.26 -4.06 9.89
C PRO A 346 32.74 -3.90 9.70
N ALA A 347 31.94 -4.07 10.77
CA ALA A 347 30.50 -3.89 10.74
C ALA A 347 30.11 -2.39 10.70
N ARG A 348 31.00 -1.47 11.04
CA ARG A 348 30.80 -0.01 11.02
C ARG A 348 30.94 0.54 9.60
N LYS A 349 30.04 0.17 8.72
CA LYS A 349 30.07 0.56 7.30
C LYS A 349 29.54 1.98 7.05
N TYR A 350 28.65 2.46 7.91
CA TYR A 350 28.02 3.78 7.77
C TYR A 350 28.47 4.71 8.89
N ILE A 351 28.99 5.89 8.51
CA ILE A 351 29.53 6.87 9.43
C ILE A 351 28.79 8.19 9.24
N VAL A 352 28.14 8.66 10.29
CA VAL A 352 27.50 9.98 10.31
C VAL A 352 28.38 10.93 11.12
N ALA A 353 29.02 11.88 10.45
CA ALA A 353 29.87 12.87 11.05
C ALA A 353 29.15 14.23 11.14
N SER A 354 29.11 14.85 12.32
CA SER A 354 28.70 16.24 12.44
C SER A 354 29.80 17.19 11.97
N ALA A 355 29.46 18.49 11.78
CA ALA A 355 30.44 19.50 11.38
C ALA A 355 31.71 19.47 12.25
N ALA A 356 32.85 19.48 11.60
CA ALA A 356 34.16 19.48 12.26
C ALA A 356 34.46 20.81 12.98
N GLY A 357 35.32 20.77 14.01
CA GLY A 357 35.83 21.97 14.67
C GLY A 357 34.96 22.50 15.82
N ARG A 358 33.91 21.77 16.29
CA ARG A 358 33.14 22.15 17.48
C ARG A 358 33.84 21.71 18.74
N SER A 359 34.30 22.66 19.56
CA SER A 359 34.74 22.40 20.93
C SER A 359 33.74 22.95 21.93
N ALA A 360 33.84 22.51 23.21
CA ALA A 360 32.99 23.02 24.28
C ALA A 360 33.13 24.54 24.48
N GLU A 361 34.27 25.12 24.04
CA GLU A 361 34.60 26.55 24.14
C GLU A 361 34.23 27.36 22.88
N ASN A 362 34.05 26.70 21.72
CA ASN A 362 33.74 27.35 20.45
C ASN A 362 32.40 26.86 19.92
N THR A 363 31.30 27.43 20.36
CA THR A 363 29.97 27.24 19.79
C THR A 363 29.80 28.23 18.65
N VAL A 364 30.15 27.87 17.45
CA VAL A 364 29.76 28.64 16.25
C VAL A 364 28.26 28.49 16.08
N LYS A 365 27.50 29.56 16.29
CA LYS A 365 26.13 29.68 15.82
C LYS A 365 26.19 29.84 14.30
N VAL A 366 25.71 28.86 13.57
CA VAL A 366 25.34 28.98 12.16
C VAL A 366 23.87 29.38 12.12
#